data_fb3ca000685a7a05add4f5a096fbe5b7
#
_entry.id   fb3ca000685a7a05add4f5a096fbe5b7
#
_cell.length_a   1.000
_cell.length_b   1.000
_cell.length_c   1.000
_cell.angle_alpha   90.00
_cell.angle_beta   90.00
_cell.angle_gamma   90.00
#
_symmetry.space_group_name_H-M   'P 1'
#
loop_
_entity.id
_entity.type
_entity.pdbx_description
1 polymer ?
#
loop_
_entity_poly.entity_id
_entity_poly.type
_entity_poly.pdbx_seq_one_letter_code
_entity_poly.pdbx_strand_id
1 'polypeptide(L)'
;MRTTTTLAATCMAIGLMAAALPAQAQQARYLAANCANCHGTDGRSAGGGGMPGLAGLSASYFIEQMKAFREGKRQATIMHQIAKGYTDEQIVALADYFSKQQSQK
;
A
#
# COMPACT_ATOMS: atom_id res chain seq x y z
N MET A 1 -69.21 -8.90 -1.09
CA MET A 1 -67.94 -9.55 -1.48
C MET A 1 -66.88 -8.44 -1.61
N ARG A 2 -66.02 -8.33 -0.67
CA ARG A 2 -64.92 -7.34 -0.69
C ARG A 2 -63.62 -8.12 -0.93
N THR A 3 -63.12 -7.97 -2.14
CA THR A 3 -61.82 -8.48 -2.52
C THR A 3 -60.76 -7.51 -2.02
N THR A 4 -60.08 -7.86 -0.95
CA THR A 4 -58.93 -7.15 -0.45
C THR A 4 -57.72 -7.51 -1.32
N THR A 5 -57.33 -6.59 -2.18
CA THR A 5 -56.11 -6.70 -2.96
C THR A 5 -54.94 -6.34 -2.04
N THR A 6 -54.21 -7.33 -1.58
CA THR A 6 -52.97 -7.15 -0.85
C THR A 6 -51.87 -6.76 -1.87
N LEU A 7 -51.53 -5.50 -1.91
CA LEU A 7 -50.33 -5.02 -2.61
C LEU A 7 -49.12 -5.49 -1.77
N ALA A 8 -48.47 -6.52 -2.27
CA ALA A 8 -47.17 -6.90 -1.78
C ALA A 8 -46.17 -5.84 -2.19
N ALA A 9 -45.75 -5.00 -1.26
CA ALA A 9 -44.65 -4.07 -1.45
C ALA A 9 -43.38 -4.89 -1.44
N THR A 10 -42.90 -5.20 -2.64
CA THR A 10 -41.58 -5.78 -2.83
C THR A 10 -40.54 -4.64 -2.65
N CYS A 11 -40.05 -4.50 -1.44
CA CYS A 11 -38.87 -3.65 -1.19
C CYS A 11 -37.68 -4.27 -1.88
N MET A 12 -37.37 -3.74 -3.06
CA MET A 12 -36.10 -3.97 -3.72
C MET A 12 -35.01 -3.31 -2.86
N ALA A 13 -34.39 -4.08 -1.99
CA ALA A 13 -33.15 -3.70 -1.35
C ALA A 13 -32.06 -3.73 -2.41
N ILE A 14 -31.87 -2.57 -3.06
CA ILE A 14 -30.68 -2.33 -3.87
C ILE A 14 -29.53 -2.21 -2.88
N GLY A 15 -28.88 -3.35 -2.61
CA GLY A 15 -27.64 -3.36 -1.85
C GLY A 15 -26.60 -2.55 -2.60
N LEU A 16 -26.32 -1.34 -2.12
CA LEU A 16 -25.11 -0.62 -2.48
C LEU A 16 -23.94 -1.50 -2.04
N MET A 17 -23.43 -2.34 -2.92
CA MET A 17 -22.11 -2.91 -2.78
C MET A 17 -21.12 -1.77 -2.99
N ALA A 18 -20.93 -0.97 -1.95
CA ALA A 18 -19.74 -0.14 -1.87
C ALA A 18 -18.56 -1.11 -1.92
N ALA A 19 -17.82 -1.12 -3.01
CA ALA A 19 -16.57 -1.84 -3.12
C ALA A 19 -15.60 -1.21 -2.10
N ALA A 20 -15.67 -1.67 -0.87
CA ALA A 20 -14.70 -1.32 0.14
C ALA A 20 -13.36 -1.87 -0.35
N LEU A 21 -12.45 -0.98 -0.71
CA LEU A 21 -11.05 -1.36 -0.89
C LEU A 21 -10.65 -2.13 0.37
N PRO A 22 -9.98 -3.27 0.24
CA PRO A 22 -9.57 -4.01 1.41
C PRO A 22 -8.77 -3.08 2.32
N ALA A 23 -9.11 -3.03 3.60
CA ALA A 23 -8.51 -2.13 4.59
C ALA A 23 -6.97 -2.20 4.59
N GLN A 24 -6.42 -3.34 4.23
CA GLN A 24 -4.99 -3.58 4.09
C GLN A 24 -4.34 -2.77 2.96
N ALA A 25 -5.00 -2.64 1.81
CA ALA A 25 -4.49 -1.84 0.70
C ALA A 25 -4.47 -0.35 1.04
N GLN A 26 -5.48 0.12 1.78
CA GLN A 26 -5.53 1.50 2.25
C GLN A 26 -4.46 1.76 3.31
N GLN A 27 -4.25 0.83 4.23
CA GLN A 27 -3.21 0.92 5.24
C GLN A 27 -1.81 0.97 4.60
N ALA A 28 -1.53 0.11 3.61
CA ALA A 28 -0.26 0.12 2.88
C ALA A 28 0.01 1.48 2.21
N ARG A 29 -1.01 2.10 1.66
CA ARG A 29 -0.92 3.44 1.05
C ARG A 29 -0.55 4.52 2.08
N TYR A 30 -1.14 4.48 3.27
CA TYR A 30 -0.77 5.41 4.34
C TYR A 30 0.66 5.18 4.84
N LEU A 31 1.08 3.96 4.98
CA LEU A 31 2.46 3.63 5.34
C LEU A 31 3.44 4.12 4.27
N ALA A 32 3.12 3.91 3.00
CA ALA A 32 3.94 4.33 1.87
C ALA A 32 4.08 5.86 1.75
N ALA A 33 3.11 6.63 2.27
CA ALA A 33 3.20 8.08 2.27
C ALA A 33 4.41 8.60 3.06
N ASN A 34 4.86 7.91 4.08
CA ASN A 34 6.06 8.28 4.82
C ASN A 34 7.33 8.15 3.97
N CYS A 35 7.35 7.23 3.02
CA CYS A 35 8.47 7.01 2.13
C CYS A 35 8.60 8.12 1.07
N ALA A 36 7.50 8.79 0.77
CA ALA A 36 7.43 9.81 -0.27
C ALA A 36 8.33 11.02 0.00
N ASN A 37 8.58 11.34 1.27
CA ASN A 37 9.43 12.47 1.65
C ASN A 37 10.84 12.38 1.07
N CYS A 38 11.37 11.17 0.91
CA CYS A 38 12.70 10.92 0.40
C CYS A 38 12.69 10.21 -0.97
N HIS A 39 11.76 9.29 -1.19
CA HIS A 39 11.72 8.43 -2.37
C HIS A 39 10.72 8.89 -3.45
N GLY A 40 10.06 10.03 -3.23
CA GLY A 40 9.07 10.58 -4.16
C GLY A 40 7.69 9.94 -4.00
N THR A 41 6.69 10.61 -4.53
CA THR A 41 5.29 10.16 -4.48
C THR A 41 5.17 8.79 -5.13
N ASP A 42 4.52 7.87 -4.42
CA ASP A 42 4.39 6.46 -4.83
C ASP A 42 5.74 5.77 -5.13
N GLY A 43 6.82 6.24 -4.51
CA GLY A 43 8.17 5.73 -4.74
C GLY A 43 8.81 6.15 -6.06
N ARG A 44 8.24 7.13 -6.74
CA ARG A 44 8.79 7.68 -7.98
C ARG A 44 9.78 8.80 -7.64
N SER A 45 11.01 8.42 -7.37
CA SER A 45 12.06 9.41 -7.10
C SER A 45 12.24 10.34 -8.28
N ALA A 46 12.36 11.65 -8.01
CA ALA A 46 12.60 12.66 -9.04
C ALA A 46 14.02 12.61 -9.67
N GLY A 47 14.83 11.64 -9.29
CA GLY A 47 16.15 11.40 -9.89
C GLY A 47 17.26 12.35 -9.47
N GLY A 48 16.99 13.33 -8.62
CA GLY A 48 18.01 14.24 -8.08
C GLY A 48 18.47 13.80 -6.68
N GLY A 49 19.79 13.69 -6.45
CA GLY A 49 20.34 13.52 -5.11
C GLY A 49 20.52 12.10 -4.61
N GLY A 50 20.51 11.09 -5.48
CA GLY A 50 20.88 9.72 -5.12
C GLY A 50 19.83 8.94 -4.34
N MET A 51 18.59 9.44 -4.23
CA MET A 51 17.48 8.69 -3.64
C MET A 51 16.92 7.69 -4.65
N PRO A 52 16.99 6.38 -4.37
CA PRO A 52 16.49 5.38 -5.31
C PRO A 52 14.97 5.39 -5.40
N GLY A 53 14.46 5.07 -6.59
CA GLY A 53 13.04 4.80 -6.78
C GLY A 53 12.63 3.50 -6.12
N LEU A 54 11.42 3.47 -5.59
CA LEU A 54 10.79 2.27 -5.01
C LEU A 54 9.72 1.70 -5.93
N ALA A 55 9.14 2.53 -6.81
CA ALA A 55 8.09 2.13 -7.72
C ALA A 55 8.58 1.03 -8.67
N GLY A 56 7.80 -0.06 -8.75
CA GLY A 56 8.10 -1.19 -9.63
C GLY A 56 9.19 -2.15 -9.13
N LEU A 57 9.73 -1.95 -7.93
CA LEU A 57 10.62 -2.94 -7.32
C LEU A 57 9.85 -4.24 -7.06
N SER A 58 10.50 -5.39 -7.29
CA SER A 58 9.90 -6.66 -6.92
C SER A 58 9.66 -6.71 -5.40
N ALA A 59 8.53 -7.29 -5.00
CA ALA A 59 8.18 -7.38 -3.59
C ALA A 59 9.24 -8.14 -2.78
N SER A 60 9.78 -9.21 -3.32
CA SER A 60 10.84 -9.99 -2.65
C SER A 60 12.10 -9.16 -2.42
N TYR A 61 12.54 -8.41 -3.42
CA TYR A 61 13.71 -7.53 -3.29
C TYR A 61 13.47 -6.45 -2.23
N PHE A 62 12.31 -5.80 -2.25
CA PHE A 62 11.97 -4.77 -1.26
C PHE A 62 12.02 -5.33 0.17
N ILE A 63 11.40 -6.50 0.40
CA ILE A 63 11.40 -7.16 1.72
C ILE A 63 12.82 -7.48 2.16
N GLU A 64 13.61 -8.06 1.27
CA GLU A 64 15.01 -8.40 1.58
C GLU A 64 15.82 -7.16 1.97
N GLN A 65 15.70 -6.08 1.21
CA GLN A 65 16.44 -4.85 1.49
C GLN A 65 16.01 -4.17 2.78
N MET A 66 14.71 -4.12 3.06
CA MET A 66 14.20 -3.56 4.33
C MET A 66 14.68 -4.37 5.54
N LYS A 67 14.69 -5.69 5.44
CA LYS A 67 15.23 -6.55 6.49
C LYS A 67 16.74 -6.37 6.65
N ALA A 68 17.47 -6.27 5.54
CA ALA A 68 18.91 -6.03 5.56
C ALA A 68 19.27 -4.70 6.22
N PHE A 69 18.52 -3.64 5.97
CA PHE A 69 18.69 -2.38 6.69
C PHE A 69 18.41 -2.51 8.18
N ARG A 70 17.29 -3.14 8.54
CA ARG A 70 16.88 -3.33 9.93
C ARG A 70 17.91 -4.12 10.73
N GLU A 71 18.51 -5.13 10.11
CA GLU A 71 19.50 -6.02 10.71
C GLU A 71 20.94 -5.50 10.64
N GLY A 72 21.15 -4.34 10.01
CA GLY A 72 22.48 -3.77 9.83
C GLY A 72 23.36 -4.49 8.81
N LYS A 73 22.78 -5.36 7.99
CA LYS A 73 23.49 -6.11 6.92
C LYS A 73 23.71 -5.29 5.65
N ARG A 74 22.96 -4.22 5.50
CA ARG A 74 23.14 -3.26 4.42
C ARG A 74 23.46 -1.89 4.99
N GLN A 75 24.51 -1.26 4.47
CA GLN A 75 24.89 0.09 4.88
C GLN A 75 23.88 1.11 4.38
N ALA A 76 23.58 2.09 5.22
CA ALA A 76 22.68 3.18 4.89
C ALA A 76 23.01 4.42 5.74
N THR A 77 22.64 5.58 5.23
CA THR A 77 22.72 6.83 5.99
C THR A 77 21.63 6.93 7.04
N ILE A 78 20.41 6.51 6.70
CA ILE A 78 19.24 6.62 7.58
C ILE A 78 18.30 5.41 7.52
N MET A 79 18.28 4.64 6.40
CA MET A 79 17.32 3.54 6.22
C MET A 79 17.42 2.46 7.29
N HIS A 80 18.60 2.24 7.88
CA HIS A 80 18.78 1.31 8.99
C HIS A 80 17.97 1.70 10.23
N GLN A 81 17.75 2.98 10.48
CA GLN A 81 16.88 3.48 11.56
C GLN A 81 15.42 3.46 11.16
N ILE A 82 15.09 3.88 9.94
CA ILE A 82 13.72 3.91 9.43
C ILE A 82 13.13 2.51 9.39
N ALA A 83 13.88 1.53 8.89
CA ALA A 83 13.42 0.15 8.77
C ALA A 83 13.06 -0.51 10.12
N LYS A 84 13.69 -0.08 11.21
CA LYS A 84 13.36 -0.56 12.58
C LYS A 84 11.96 -0.17 13.04
N GLY A 85 11.36 0.84 12.45
CA GLY A 85 10.01 1.31 12.77
C GLY A 85 8.88 0.49 12.14
N TYR A 86 9.18 -0.51 11.32
CA TYR A 86 8.19 -1.33 10.61
C TYR A 86 8.21 -2.78 11.05
N THR A 87 7.01 -3.35 11.21
CA THR A 87 6.83 -4.79 11.42
C THR A 87 7.05 -5.56 10.12
N ASP A 88 7.19 -6.88 10.21
CA ASP A 88 7.32 -7.73 9.03
C ASP A 88 6.08 -7.64 8.15
N GLU A 89 4.90 -7.60 8.73
CA GLU A 89 3.63 -7.44 8.01
C GLU A 89 3.54 -6.11 7.28
N GLN A 90 4.00 -5.03 7.92
CA GLN A 90 4.06 -3.71 7.29
C GLN A 90 5.06 -3.66 6.14
N ILE A 91 6.20 -4.31 6.29
CA ILE A 91 7.20 -4.42 5.21
C ILE A 91 6.61 -5.19 4.02
N VAL A 92 5.90 -6.29 4.26
CA VAL A 92 5.22 -7.04 3.20
C VAL A 92 4.15 -6.19 2.51
N ALA A 93 3.36 -5.46 3.27
CA ALA A 93 2.33 -4.57 2.72
C ALA A 93 2.92 -3.44 1.86
N LEU A 94 4.02 -2.84 2.31
CA LEU A 94 4.77 -1.83 1.54
C LEU A 94 5.38 -2.42 0.27
N ALA A 95 5.92 -3.62 0.35
CA ALA A 95 6.50 -4.33 -0.80
C ALA A 95 5.43 -4.58 -1.88
N ASP A 96 4.26 -5.05 -1.49
CA ASP A 96 3.13 -5.24 -2.40
C ASP A 96 2.68 -3.91 -3.01
N TYR A 97 2.58 -2.86 -2.21
CA TYR A 97 2.21 -1.53 -2.69
C TYR A 97 3.17 -1.00 -3.75
N PHE A 98 4.48 -0.96 -3.46
CA PHE A 98 5.46 -0.41 -4.38
C PHE A 98 5.67 -1.27 -5.63
N SER A 99 5.55 -2.59 -5.53
CA SER A 99 5.66 -3.49 -6.69
C SER A 99 4.60 -3.23 -7.76
N LYS A 100 3.46 -2.70 -7.36
CA LYS A 100 2.32 -2.37 -8.24
C LYS A 100 2.39 -0.96 -8.83
N GLN A 101 3.31 -0.12 -8.35
CA GLN A 101 3.47 1.23 -8.88
C GLN A 101 4.27 1.18 -10.18
N GLN A 102 3.88 2.04 -11.14
CA GLN A 102 4.67 2.17 -12.37
C GLN A 102 5.97 2.91 -12.10
N SER A 103 7.09 2.30 -12.46
CA SER A 103 8.38 2.97 -12.44
C SER A 103 8.39 4.13 -13.44
N GLN A 104 9.07 5.22 -13.11
CA GLN A 104 9.38 6.23 -14.11
C GLN A 104 10.37 5.64 -15.13
N LYS A 105 10.00 5.73 -16.39
CA LYS A 105 10.90 5.40 -17.51
C LYS A 105 11.86 6.52 -17.74
#